data_615669d10f38fb5db7b23033b1fde958
#
_entry.id   615669d10f38fb5db7b23033b1fde958
#
_cell.length_a   1.000
_cell.length_b   1.000
_cell.length_c   1.000
_cell.angle_alpha   90.00
_cell.angle_beta   90.00
_cell.angle_gamma   90.00
#
_symmetry.space_group_name_H-M   'P 1'
#
loop_
_entity.id
_entity.type
_entity.pdbx_description
1 polymer ?
#
loop_
_entity_poly.entity_id
_entity_poly.type
_entity_poly.pdbx_seq_one_letter_code
_entity_poly.pdbx_strand_id
1 'polypeptide(L)'
;HTLTLFVWIFLFAFTALRSQKKFEKQWKNIFLCVIIKKYNLFYIGVDYVAIKRERKIIGSADRGIALTVLTDSKFKTDSYIIHFITRLTEENASANAAIAFMLEDTYAKYPTITAFNTRLAELYGASVRGGISRFADSQTITMSASCIGDRFALEGEDISASVLELLCGCVFDPVSENGAFPEKQFALKKQELIDDIDADINDKRSYALKKAGKVIYENEPAGIPVKGERSDAEALTSEQVWKAYKELLRTARIEIFFVGRELPEKCEKLINDRFSAMDRGTVYSPSEKLSPLKPEVRYETERLDVLQSKMVMAYKTSIKSPAVRRVFTALFGGLPVSMLFMNVREKLSLCYYCAASFAEKSGVMFVDSGVESDNIEPARKEI
;
A
#
# COMPACT_ATOMS: atom_id res chain seq x y z
N HIS A 1 -1.09 7.14 34.05
CA HIS A 1 -1.01 8.51 33.51
C HIS A 1 -1.59 8.65 32.09
N THR A 2 -1.50 7.67 31.22
CA THR A 2 -2.09 7.72 29.86
C THR A 2 -3.62 7.60 29.88
N LEU A 3 -4.19 6.87 30.83
CA LEU A 3 -5.64 6.69 30.95
C LEU A 3 -6.34 7.98 31.43
N THR A 4 -5.68 8.71 32.31
CA THR A 4 -6.20 9.96 32.88
C THR A 4 -6.26 11.06 31.82
N LEU A 5 -5.26 11.15 30.93
CA LEU A 5 -5.23 12.12 29.83
C LEU A 5 -6.33 11.83 28.80
N PHE A 6 -6.62 10.56 28.52
CA PHE A 6 -7.71 10.13 27.62
C PHE A 6 -9.09 10.51 28.16
N VAL A 7 -9.29 10.35 29.46
CA VAL A 7 -10.55 10.72 30.13
C VAL A 7 -10.73 12.24 30.15
N TRP A 8 -9.63 13.01 30.34
CA TRP A 8 -9.69 14.47 30.33
C TRP A 8 -9.95 15.08 28.96
N ILE A 9 -9.32 14.57 27.91
CA ILE A 9 -9.59 15.01 26.53
C ILE A 9 -11.03 14.68 26.13
N PHE A 10 -11.56 13.55 26.62
CA PHE A 10 -12.95 13.15 26.38
C PHE A 10 -13.94 13.98 27.17
N LEU A 11 -13.66 14.28 28.42
CA LEU A 11 -14.50 15.17 29.26
C LEU A 11 -14.52 16.60 28.72
N PHE A 12 -13.41 17.10 28.19
CA PHE A 12 -13.35 18.44 27.59
C PHE A 12 -14.13 18.51 26.27
N ALA A 13 -14.03 17.49 25.42
CA ALA A 13 -14.84 17.38 24.19
C ALA A 13 -16.33 17.21 24.50
N PHE A 14 -16.67 16.48 25.58
CA PHE A 14 -18.04 16.25 26.03
C PHE A 14 -18.71 17.51 26.63
N THR A 15 -17.94 18.35 27.31
CA THR A 15 -18.45 19.62 27.87
C THR A 15 -18.67 20.68 26.80
N ALA A 16 -17.85 20.71 25.75
CA ALA A 16 -18.01 21.61 24.60
C ALA A 16 -19.21 21.28 23.68
N LEU A 17 -19.67 20.02 23.70
CA LEU A 17 -20.70 19.51 22.78
C LEU A 17 -22.08 19.31 23.44
N ARG A 18 -22.28 19.78 24.67
CA ARG A 18 -23.49 19.55 25.48
C ARG A 18 -24.79 20.13 24.90
N SER A 19 -24.77 20.89 23.82
CA SER A 19 -25.94 21.57 23.28
C SER A 19 -26.79 20.79 22.26
N GLN A 20 -26.39 19.57 21.86
CA GLN A 20 -27.13 18.78 20.84
C GLN A 20 -27.44 17.35 21.30
N LYS A 21 -28.67 17.14 21.83
CA LYS A 21 -29.17 15.82 22.30
C LYS A 21 -29.07 14.67 21.27
N LYS A 22 -29.12 14.98 19.96
CA LYS A 22 -29.01 13.98 18.88
C LYS A 22 -27.59 13.45 18.73
N PHE A 23 -26.59 14.26 19.02
CA PHE A 23 -25.16 13.96 18.96
C PHE A 23 -24.74 12.99 20.08
N GLU A 24 -25.30 13.16 21.29
CA GLU A 24 -24.94 12.35 22.46
C GLU A 24 -25.26 10.85 22.30
N LYS A 25 -26.37 10.51 21.62
CA LYS A 25 -26.78 9.13 21.39
C LYS A 25 -25.87 8.41 20.36
N GLN A 26 -25.42 9.14 19.35
CA GLN A 26 -24.55 8.62 18.29
C GLN A 26 -23.11 8.40 18.80
N TRP A 27 -22.60 9.32 19.62
CA TRP A 27 -21.28 9.22 20.22
C TRP A 27 -21.18 8.13 21.30
N LYS A 28 -22.24 7.88 22.05
CA LYS A 28 -22.29 6.74 22.97
C LYS A 28 -22.09 5.41 22.26
N ASN A 29 -22.66 5.25 21.07
CA ASN A 29 -22.50 4.03 20.28
C ASN A 29 -21.09 3.89 19.69
N ILE A 30 -20.47 4.98 19.22
CA ILE A 30 -19.08 4.98 18.71
C ILE A 30 -18.09 4.71 19.85
N PHE A 31 -18.31 5.32 21.01
CA PHE A 31 -17.50 5.11 22.21
C PHE A 31 -17.56 3.67 22.69
N LEU A 32 -18.77 3.10 22.70
CA LEU A 32 -18.97 1.69 23.02
C LEU A 32 -18.21 0.79 22.03
N CYS A 33 -18.27 1.05 20.71
CA CYS A 33 -17.53 0.30 19.71
C CYS A 33 -16.01 0.36 19.87
N VAL A 34 -15.45 1.52 20.21
CA VAL A 34 -13.99 1.70 20.41
C VAL A 34 -13.50 1.01 21.69
N ILE A 35 -14.26 1.12 22.78
CA ILE A 35 -13.95 0.45 24.06
C ILE A 35 -14.10 -1.05 23.94
N ILE A 36 -15.17 -1.52 23.31
CA ILE A 36 -15.46 -2.93 23.12
C ILE A 36 -14.34 -3.62 22.31
N LYS A 37 -13.87 -2.99 21.21
CA LYS A 37 -12.78 -3.51 20.41
C LYS A 37 -11.42 -3.55 21.12
N LYS A 38 -11.17 -2.63 22.06
CA LYS A 38 -9.92 -2.54 22.82
C LYS A 38 -9.84 -3.52 24.00
N TYR A 39 -10.99 -3.86 24.60
CA TYR A 39 -11.04 -4.67 25.82
C TYR A 39 -11.61 -6.07 25.64
N ASN A 40 -11.81 -6.54 24.38
CA ASN A 40 -12.39 -7.86 24.09
C ASN A 40 -13.75 -8.11 24.77
N LEU A 41 -14.54 -7.08 24.99
CA LEU A 41 -15.81 -7.11 25.71
C LEU A 41 -17.01 -7.53 24.84
N PHE A 42 -16.78 -8.17 23.69
CA PHE A 42 -17.83 -8.85 22.92
C PHE A 42 -17.88 -10.32 23.28
N TYR A 43 -18.58 -10.63 24.37
CA TYR A 43 -19.18 -11.94 24.57
C TYR A 43 -20.63 -11.88 24.07
N ILE A 44 -20.85 -11.90 22.78
CA ILE A 44 -22.08 -12.33 22.15
C ILE A 44 -21.65 -13.46 21.22
N GLY A 45 -21.96 -14.69 21.62
CA GLY A 45 -21.85 -16.00 20.99
C GLY A 45 -21.63 -16.13 19.47
N VAL A 46 -20.70 -15.38 18.94
CA VAL A 46 -20.10 -15.63 17.63
C VAL A 46 -18.70 -16.10 17.93
N ASP A 47 -18.42 -17.36 17.70
CA ASP A 47 -17.07 -17.87 17.66
C ASP A 47 -16.27 -17.04 16.65
N TYR A 48 -15.59 -16.00 17.15
CA TYR A 48 -14.55 -15.32 16.39
C TYR A 48 -13.40 -16.32 16.26
N VAL A 49 -13.45 -17.14 15.23
CA VAL A 49 -12.29 -17.94 14.84
C VAL A 49 -11.23 -16.91 14.45
N ALA A 50 -10.30 -16.68 15.36
CA ALA A 50 -9.21 -15.75 15.12
C ALA A 50 -8.36 -16.28 13.97
N ILE A 51 -8.09 -15.46 12.94
CA ILE A 51 -7.16 -15.81 11.89
C ILE A 51 -5.85 -16.27 12.54
N LYS A 52 -5.46 -17.52 12.25
CA LYS A 52 -4.16 -18.04 12.73
C LYS A 52 -3.06 -17.32 11.97
N ARG A 53 -2.07 -16.84 12.69
CA ARG A 53 -0.90 -16.16 12.13
C ARG A 53 0.36 -16.87 12.60
N GLU A 54 1.17 -17.29 11.65
CA GLU A 54 2.50 -17.84 11.89
C GLU A 54 3.52 -17.05 11.07
N ARG A 55 4.72 -16.82 11.62
CA ARG A 55 5.82 -16.16 10.92
C ARG A 55 7.09 -17.00 11.05
N LYS A 56 7.69 -17.33 9.92
CA LYS A 56 8.91 -18.13 9.80
C LYS A 56 10.00 -17.31 9.09
N ILE A 57 11.22 -17.41 9.54
CA ILE A 57 12.39 -16.87 8.84
C ILE A 57 12.88 -17.94 7.86
N ILE A 58 13.15 -17.58 6.63
CA ILE A 58 13.70 -18.48 5.60
C ILE A 58 15.22 -18.32 5.59
N GLY A 59 15.93 -19.40 5.90
CA GLY A 59 17.37 -19.39 6.12
C GLY A 59 17.74 -18.69 7.43
N SER A 60 18.80 -17.87 7.42
CA SER A 60 19.25 -17.08 8.58
C SER A 60 18.61 -15.67 8.58
N ALA A 61 18.53 -15.04 9.75
CA ALA A 61 17.86 -13.75 9.93
C ALA A 61 18.50 -12.60 9.12
N ASP A 62 19.80 -12.65 8.90
CA ASP A 62 20.56 -11.69 8.11
C ASP A 62 20.22 -11.71 6.61
N ARG A 63 19.66 -12.82 6.12
CA ARG A 63 19.17 -12.91 4.73
C ARG A 63 17.94 -12.04 4.46
N GLY A 64 17.24 -11.58 5.49
CA GLY A 64 16.10 -10.67 5.40
C GLY A 64 14.91 -11.25 4.66
N ILE A 65 14.67 -12.57 4.75
CA ILE A 65 13.54 -13.25 4.10
C ILE A 65 12.64 -13.86 5.16
N ALA A 66 11.34 -13.58 5.11
CA ALA A 66 10.37 -14.15 6.02
C ALA A 66 9.07 -14.54 5.33
N LEU A 67 8.48 -15.65 5.77
CA LEU A 67 7.15 -16.12 5.38
C LEU A 67 6.17 -15.87 6.52
N THR A 68 5.07 -15.20 6.23
CA THR A 68 3.94 -15.03 7.14
C THR A 68 2.74 -15.79 6.58
N VAL A 69 2.23 -16.73 7.35
CA VAL A 69 1.09 -17.58 6.99
C VAL A 69 -0.14 -17.09 7.76
N LEU A 70 -1.19 -16.74 7.05
CA LEU A 70 -2.48 -16.30 7.59
C LEU A 70 -3.56 -17.27 7.17
N THR A 71 -4.09 -18.05 8.10
CA THR A 71 -5.08 -19.10 7.78
C THR A 71 -6.40 -18.96 8.53
N ASP A 72 -7.49 -19.23 7.80
CA ASP A 72 -8.84 -19.31 8.33
C ASP A 72 -9.70 -20.20 7.43
N SER A 73 -10.54 -21.04 8.03
CA SER A 73 -11.43 -21.96 7.31
C SER A 73 -12.44 -21.27 6.39
N LYS A 74 -12.71 -19.98 6.60
CA LYS A 74 -13.62 -19.17 5.77
C LYS A 74 -13.04 -18.81 4.39
N PHE A 75 -11.71 -18.83 4.23
CA PHE A 75 -11.09 -18.51 2.96
C PHE A 75 -11.39 -19.58 1.91
N LYS A 76 -11.82 -19.12 0.73
CA LYS A 76 -12.11 -19.95 -0.44
C LYS A 76 -11.00 -19.91 -1.47
N THR A 77 -10.17 -18.88 -1.40
CA THR A 77 -9.03 -18.65 -2.29
C THR A 77 -7.74 -18.74 -1.51
N ASP A 78 -6.68 -19.09 -2.23
CA ASP A 78 -5.31 -19.02 -1.77
C ASP A 78 -4.63 -17.84 -2.45
N SER A 79 -3.89 -17.05 -1.68
CA SER A 79 -3.17 -15.88 -2.18
C SER A 79 -1.73 -15.91 -1.69
N TYR A 80 -0.79 -15.74 -2.62
CA TYR A 80 0.63 -15.61 -2.38
C TYR A 80 1.06 -14.20 -2.72
N ILE A 81 1.77 -13.53 -1.82
CA ILE A 81 2.23 -12.16 -2.00
C ILE A 81 3.70 -12.09 -1.62
N ILE A 82 4.53 -11.56 -2.50
CA ILE A 82 5.96 -11.37 -2.28
C ILE A 82 6.25 -9.89 -2.37
N HIS A 83 6.66 -9.28 -1.27
CA HIS A 83 7.09 -7.90 -1.21
C HIS A 83 8.62 -7.84 -1.22
N PHE A 84 9.19 -7.14 -2.19
CA PHE A 84 10.58 -6.74 -2.24
C PHE A 84 10.68 -5.29 -1.78
N ILE A 85 11.17 -5.08 -0.56
CA ILE A 85 11.26 -3.76 0.06
C ILE A 85 12.70 -3.27 -0.10
N THR A 86 12.86 -2.15 -0.78
CA THR A 86 14.17 -1.55 -1.06
C THR A 86 14.19 -0.05 -0.78
N ARG A 87 15.37 0.56 -0.78
CA ARG A 87 15.49 2.02 -0.63
C ARG A 87 14.87 2.71 -1.84
N LEU A 88 14.12 3.78 -1.59
CA LEU A 88 13.62 4.66 -2.65
C LEU A 88 14.60 5.83 -2.83
N THR A 89 15.11 5.98 -4.04
CA THR A 89 15.92 7.12 -4.49
C THR A 89 15.45 7.56 -5.87
N GLU A 90 15.79 8.78 -6.27
CA GLU A 90 15.43 9.28 -7.61
C GLU A 90 16.04 8.39 -8.71
N GLU A 91 17.27 7.92 -8.53
CA GLU A 91 18.00 7.13 -9.51
C GLU A 91 17.42 5.74 -9.73
N ASN A 92 16.78 5.13 -8.69
CA ASN A 92 16.30 3.75 -8.78
C ASN A 92 14.79 3.61 -8.93
N ALA A 93 14.02 4.67 -8.69
CA ALA A 93 12.56 4.60 -8.62
C ALA A 93 11.93 4.03 -9.90
N SER A 94 12.27 4.56 -11.07
CA SER A 94 11.72 4.13 -12.36
C SER A 94 12.18 2.73 -12.76
N ALA A 95 13.46 2.42 -12.57
CA ALA A 95 14.00 1.11 -12.91
C ALA A 95 13.38 -0.01 -12.05
N ASN A 96 13.24 0.23 -10.74
CA ASN A 96 12.56 -0.71 -9.85
C ASN A 96 11.06 -0.83 -10.16
N ALA A 97 10.40 0.27 -10.54
CA ALA A 97 9.00 0.23 -10.94
C ALA A 97 8.81 -0.63 -12.20
N ALA A 98 9.68 -0.48 -13.20
CA ALA A 98 9.62 -1.28 -14.43
C ALA A 98 9.73 -2.79 -14.17
N ILE A 99 10.45 -3.22 -13.10
CA ILE A 99 10.55 -4.65 -12.74
C ILE A 99 9.16 -5.28 -12.54
N ALA A 100 8.24 -4.59 -11.85
CA ALA A 100 6.90 -5.13 -11.59
C ALA A 100 6.15 -5.43 -12.91
N PHE A 101 6.26 -4.54 -13.90
CA PHE A 101 5.66 -4.72 -15.22
C PHE A 101 6.35 -5.84 -16.03
N MET A 102 7.69 -5.98 -15.87
CA MET A 102 8.45 -7.03 -16.59
C MET A 102 8.15 -8.43 -16.08
N LEU A 103 7.79 -8.60 -14.80
CA LEU A 103 7.65 -9.91 -14.17
C LEU A 103 6.20 -10.44 -14.10
N GLU A 104 5.18 -9.68 -14.52
CA GLU A 104 3.79 -10.04 -14.18
C GLU A 104 3.10 -11.04 -15.11
N ASP A 105 3.55 -11.20 -16.36
CA ASP A 105 2.75 -11.89 -17.37
C ASP A 105 3.53 -12.82 -18.31
N THR A 106 4.82 -13.04 -18.04
CA THR A 106 5.68 -13.97 -18.79
C THR A 106 6.83 -14.50 -17.95
N TYR A 107 7.31 -15.69 -18.23
CA TYR A 107 8.60 -16.20 -17.75
C TYR A 107 9.12 -17.30 -18.70
N ALA A 108 10.32 -17.85 -18.46
CA ALA A 108 11.02 -18.72 -19.39
C ALA A 108 10.19 -19.91 -19.91
N LYS A 109 9.33 -20.52 -19.05
CA LYS A 109 8.47 -21.65 -19.46
C LYS A 109 7.24 -21.21 -20.27
N TYR A 110 6.73 -20.01 -20.02
CA TYR A 110 5.60 -19.38 -20.73
C TYR A 110 6.05 -17.99 -21.24
N PRO A 111 6.83 -17.95 -22.34
CA PRO A 111 7.54 -16.73 -22.75
C PRO A 111 6.65 -15.71 -23.48
N THR A 112 5.39 -16.01 -23.70
CA THR A 112 4.42 -15.09 -24.31
C THR A 112 3.22 -14.86 -23.40
N ILE A 113 2.67 -13.65 -23.45
CA ILE A 113 1.46 -13.25 -22.71
C ILE A 113 0.32 -14.22 -22.98
N THR A 114 0.13 -14.65 -24.23
CA THR A 114 -0.92 -15.60 -24.61
C THR A 114 -0.73 -16.95 -23.91
N ALA A 115 0.48 -17.55 -23.97
CA ALA A 115 0.76 -18.83 -23.34
C ALA A 115 0.58 -18.76 -21.80
N PHE A 116 1.03 -17.66 -21.19
CA PHE A 116 0.89 -17.44 -19.77
C PHE A 116 -0.58 -17.29 -19.35
N ASN A 117 -1.36 -16.47 -20.05
CA ASN A 117 -2.78 -16.28 -19.78
C ASN A 117 -3.61 -17.54 -20.06
N THR A 118 -3.26 -18.34 -21.09
CA THR A 118 -3.88 -19.65 -21.30
C THR A 118 -3.66 -20.55 -20.09
N ARG A 119 -2.43 -20.58 -19.55
CA ARG A 119 -2.15 -21.37 -18.35
C ARG A 119 -2.92 -20.88 -17.13
N LEU A 120 -3.05 -19.57 -16.93
CA LEU A 120 -3.88 -19.01 -15.85
C LEU A 120 -5.36 -19.39 -16.01
N ALA A 121 -5.88 -19.38 -17.22
CA ALA A 121 -7.25 -19.82 -17.52
C ALA A 121 -7.47 -21.30 -17.21
N GLU A 122 -6.54 -22.18 -17.57
CA GLU A 122 -6.54 -23.61 -17.21
C GLU A 122 -6.51 -23.83 -15.67
N LEU A 123 -5.94 -22.88 -14.92
CA LEU A 123 -5.93 -22.86 -13.46
C LEU A 123 -7.13 -22.10 -12.87
N TYR A 124 -8.30 -22.31 -13.47
CA TYR A 124 -9.60 -21.75 -13.02
C TYR A 124 -9.62 -20.23 -12.96
N GLY A 125 -8.92 -19.56 -13.86
CA GLY A 125 -8.84 -18.10 -13.89
C GLY A 125 -7.97 -17.53 -12.77
N ALA A 126 -6.92 -18.23 -12.39
CA ALA A 126 -5.91 -17.72 -11.47
C ALA A 126 -5.32 -16.40 -11.99
N SER A 127 -4.75 -15.61 -11.10
CA SER A 127 -4.13 -14.34 -11.48
C SER A 127 -2.72 -14.23 -10.92
N VAL A 128 -1.83 -13.61 -11.72
CA VAL A 128 -0.51 -13.13 -11.28
C VAL A 128 -0.46 -11.64 -11.59
N ARG A 129 0.05 -10.83 -10.68
CA ARG A 129 0.09 -9.37 -10.81
C ARG A 129 1.36 -8.78 -10.23
N GLY A 130 1.92 -7.81 -10.92
CA GLY A 130 2.92 -6.89 -10.43
C GLY A 130 2.29 -5.68 -9.74
N GLY A 131 3.03 -5.01 -8.88
CA GLY A 131 2.57 -3.78 -8.26
C GLY A 131 3.70 -3.00 -7.59
N ILE A 132 3.52 -1.71 -7.48
CA ILE A 132 4.48 -0.79 -6.87
C ILE A 132 3.77 0.02 -5.80
N SER A 133 4.37 0.11 -4.64
CA SER A 133 3.85 0.90 -3.53
C SER A 133 4.97 1.50 -2.69
N ARG A 134 4.57 2.36 -1.76
CA ARG A 134 5.48 2.98 -0.79
C ARG A 134 5.26 2.39 0.60
N PHE A 135 6.35 2.11 1.29
CA PHE A 135 6.34 1.82 2.71
C PHE A 135 7.35 2.74 3.42
N ALA A 136 6.86 3.76 4.13
CA ALA A 136 7.72 4.82 4.71
C ALA A 136 8.61 5.46 3.63
N ASP A 137 9.94 5.40 3.84
CA ASP A 137 10.97 5.91 2.90
C ASP A 137 11.42 4.83 1.90
N SER A 138 10.68 3.74 1.80
CA SER A 138 11.04 2.59 0.97
C SER A 138 10.09 2.45 -0.21
N GLN A 139 10.61 1.92 -1.31
CA GLN A 139 9.83 1.39 -2.41
C GLN A 139 9.58 -0.09 -2.19
N THR A 140 8.37 -0.54 -2.47
CA THR A 140 7.98 -1.95 -2.39
C THR A 140 7.51 -2.41 -3.76
N ILE A 141 8.24 -3.33 -4.35
CA ILE A 141 7.84 -4.07 -5.52
C ILE A 141 7.12 -5.32 -5.05
N THR A 142 5.91 -5.53 -5.53
CA THR A 142 5.06 -6.63 -5.10
C THR A 142 4.78 -7.55 -6.27
N MET A 143 5.02 -8.84 -6.09
CA MET A 143 4.51 -9.87 -6.96
C MET A 143 3.47 -10.67 -6.20
N SER A 144 2.30 -10.88 -6.78
CA SER A 144 1.22 -11.58 -6.13
C SER A 144 0.51 -12.54 -7.07
N ALA A 145 0.02 -13.63 -6.50
CA ALA A 145 -0.82 -14.60 -7.21
C ALA A 145 -2.02 -14.98 -6.36
N SER A 146 -3.14 -15.27 -7.02
CA SER A 146 -4.35 -15.74 -6.34
C SER A 146 -5.07 -16.78 -7.19
N CYS A 147 -5.61 -17.82 -6.52
CA CYS A 147 -6.38 -18.88 -7.12
C CYS A 147 -7.49 -19.37 -6.18
N ILE A 148 -8.40 -20.19 -6.67
CA ILE A 148 -9.29 -20.96 -5.82
C ILE A 148 -8.50 -22.02 -5.05
N GLY A 149 -8.93 -22.37 -3.85
CA GLY A 149 -8.31 -23.45 -3.07
C GLY A 149 -8.50 -24.82 -3.73
N ASP A 150 -7.50 -25.69 -3.61
CA ASP A 150 -7.44 -27.02 -4.25
C ASP A 150 -8.71 -27.87 -4.06
N ARG A 151 -9.42 -27.71 -2.94
CA ARG A 151 -10.70 -28.39 -2.66
C ARG A 151 -11.84 -28.08 -3.65
N PHE A 152 -11.68 -27.05 -4.47
CA PHE A 152 -12.64 -26.66 -5.50
C PHE A 152 -12.22 -27.12 -6.89
N ALA A 153 -11.08 -27.80 -7.01
CA ALA A 153 -10.63 -28.42 -8.24
C ALA A 153 -11.62 -29.52 -8.66
N LEU A 154 -11.95 -29.59 -9.93
CA LEU A 154 -12.93 -30.55 -10.46
C LEU A 154 -12.34 -31.96 -10.58
N GLU A 155 -11.04 -32.07 -10.88
CA GLU A 155 -10.33 -33.32 -11.09
C GLU A 155 -9.25 -33.57 -10.01
N GLY A 156 -9.25 -32.79 -8.94
CA GLY A 156 -8.29 -32.93 -7.83
C GLY A 156 -6.91 -32.37 -8.14
N GLU A 157 -6.84 -31.38 -9.03
CA GLU A 157 -5.59 -30.73 -9.41
C GLU A 157 -5.01 -29.92 -8.26
N ASP A 158 -3.68 -29.83 -8.22
CA ASP A 158 -2.89 -29.01 -7.33
C ASP A 158 -2.82 -27.55 -7.82
N ILE A 159 -3.94 -26.83 -7.74
CA ILE A 159 -4.06 -25.47 -8.28
C ILE A 159 -3.12 -24.53 -7.53
N SER A 160 -3.14 -24.57 -6.21
CA SER A 160 -2.37 -23.70 -5.33
C SER A 160 -0.85 -23.81 -5.59
N ALA A 161 -0.35 -25.05 -5.73
CA ALA A 161 1.06 -25.27 -6.07
C ALA A 161 1.41 -24.84 -7.49
N SER A 162 0.55 -25.12 -8.47
CA SER A 162 0.76 -24.72 -9.87
C SER A 162 0.83 -23.20 -10.00
N VAL A 163 -0.03 -22.47 -9.28
CA VAL A 163 -0.04 -21.00 -9.31
C VAL A 163 1.17 -20.41 -8.58
N LEU A 164 1.61 -21.02 -7.49
CA LEU A 164 2.86 -20.62 -6.81
C LEU A 164 4.08 -20.88 -7.70
N GLU A 165 4.12 -21.97 -8.48
CA GLU A 165 5.17 -22.23 -9.48
C GLU A 165 5.21 -21.14 -10.55
N LEU A 166 4.04 -20.69 -11.07
CA LEU A 166 3.97 -19.56 -12.00
C LEU A 166 4.54 -18.29 -11.37
N LEU A 167 4.13 -17.95 -10.15
CA LEU A 167 4.65 -16.77 -9.43
C LEU A 167 6.16 -16.85 -9.23
N CYS A 168 6.67 -18.00 -8.78
CA CYS A 168 8.11 -18.23 -8.63
C CYS A 168 8.83 -18.16 -9.98
N GLY A 169 8.25 -18.70 -11.05
CA GLY A 169 8.78 -18.60 -12.40
C GLY A 169 8.94 -17.15 -12.84
N CYS A 170 7.92 -16.32 -12.66
CA CYS A 170 7.99 -14.88 -12.93
C CYS A 170 9.12 -14.18 -12.15
N VAL A 171 9.28 -14.54 -10.87
CA VAL A 171 10.26 -13.89 -9.98
C VAL A 171 11.69 -14.36 -10.25
N PHE A 172 11.92 -15.65 -10.51
CA PHE A 172 13.27 -16.23 -10.53
C PHE A 172 13.77 -16.60 -11.92
N ASP A 173 12.86 -16.84 -12.85
CA ASP A 173 13.17 -17.35 -14.18
C ASP A 173 12.54 -16.45 -15.27
N PRO A 174 12.64 -15.08 -15.19
CA PRO A 174 12.07 -14.21 -16.20
C PRO A 174 12.68 -14.46 -17.58
N VAL A 175 11.93 -14.13 -18.63
CA VAL A 175 12.48 -14.20 -19.99
C VAL A 175 13.67 -13.26 -20.11
N SER A 176 14.80 -13.77 -20.63
CA SER A 176 16.01 -12.96 -20.78
C SER A 176 16.76 -13.33 -22.06
N GLU A 177 17.39 -12.32 -22.67
CA GLU A 177 18.25 -12.45 -23.84
C GLU A 177 19.55 -11.69 -23.59
N ASN A 178 20.69 -12.34 -23.81
CA ASN A 178 22.02 -11.73 -23.67
C ASN A 178 22.26 -11.04 -22.30
N GLY A 179 21.63 -11.52 -21.22
CA GLY A 179 21.78 -10.93 -19.89
C GLY A 179 20.97 -9.65 -19.64
N ALA A 180 19.91 -9.43 -20.42
CA ALA A 180 18.94 -8.35 -20.28
C ALA A 180 17.52 -8.88 -20.54
N PHE A 181 16.51 -8.06 -20.29
CA PHE A 181 15.15 -8.36 -20.77
C PHE A 181 15.08 -8.22 -22.28
N PRO A 182 14.29 -9.06 -23.00
CA PRO A 182 14.15 -8.96 -24.46
C PRO A 182 13.64 -7.56 -24.86
N GLU A 183 14.32 -6.92 -25.81
CA GLU A 183 14.07 -5.50 -26.14
C GLU A 183 12.62 -5.22 -26.54
N LYS A 184 12.02 -6.14 -27.33
CA LYS A 184 10.61 -5.98 -27.75
C LYS A 184 9.65 -6.00 -26.57
N GLN A 185 9.86 -6.90 -25.60
CA GLN A 185 9.03 -7.00 -24.39
C GLN A 185 9.27 -5.77 -23.49
N PHE A 186 10.54 -5.39 -23.33
CA PHE A 186 10.92 -4.23 -22.54
C PHE A 186 10.28 -2.95 -23.09
N ALA A 187 10.32 -2.71 -24.41
CA ALA A 187 9.70 -1.53 -25.01
C ALA A 187 8.20 -1.45 -24.74
N LEU A 188 7.47 -2.58 -24.80
CA LEU A 188 6.06 -2.65 -24.45
C LEU A 188 5.82 -2.28 -22.97
N LYS A 189 6.54 -2.94 -22.07
CA LYS A 189 6.37 -2.75 -20.61
C LYS A 189 6.82 -1.38 -20.12
N LYS A 190 7.82 -0.80 -20.76
CA LYS A 190 8.24 0.59 -20.54
C LYS A 190 7.12 1.56 -20.93
N GLN A 191 6.45 1.32 -22.07
CA GLN A 191 5.31 2.15 -22.48
C GLN A 191 4.15 2.03 -21.48
N GLU A 192 3.83 0.81 -21.02
CA GLU A 192 2.81 0.58 -19.98
C GLU A 192 3.13 1.36 -18.69
N LEU A 193 4.41 1.39 -18.25
CA LEU A 193 4.83 2.19 -17.09
C LEU A 193 4.62 3.70 -17.33
N ILE A 194 4.97 4.20 -18.53
CA ILE A 194 4.80 5.61 -18.90
C ILE A 194 3.30 5.96 -18.91
N ASP A 195 2.48 5.13 -19.53
CA ASP A 195 1.03 5.32 -19.59
C ASP A 195 0.40 5.30 -18.18
N ASP A 196 0.89 4.46 -17.28
CA ASP A 196 0.44 4.39 -15.89
C ASP A 196 0.89 5.63 -15.06
N ILE A 197 2.04 6.22 -15.38
CA ILE A 197 2.47 7.51 -14.81
C ILE A 197 1.57 8.65 -15.34
N ASP A 198 1.32 8.68 -16.64
CA ASP A 198 0.48 9.71 -17.27
C ASP A 198 -0.98 9.61 -16.81
N ALA A 199 -1.48 8.41 -16.55
CA ALA A 199 -2.82 8.17 -16.04
C ALA A 199 -3.06 8.70 -14.61
N ASP A 200 -2.02 8.99 -13.84
CA ASP A 200 -2.13 9.52 -12.48
C ASP A 200 -3.00 10.79 -12.40
N ILE A 201 -2.96 11.64 -13.45
CA ILE A 201 -3.76 12.87 -13.53
C ILE A 201 -5.27 12.60 -13.65
N ASN A 202 -5.70 11.39 -14.06
CA ASN A 202 -7.11 11.07 -14.21
C ASN A 202 -7.85 10.97 -12.88
N ASP A 203 -7.17 10.52 -11.80
CA ASP A 203 -7.68 10.64 -10.44
C ASP A 203 -7.19 11.96 -9.81
N LYS A 204 -7.98 13.03 -9.99
CA LYS A 204 -7.66 14.38 -9.54
C LYS A 204 -7.41 14.47 -8.01
N ARG A 205 -8.06 13.61 -7.21
CA ARG A 205 -7.86 13.57 -5.77
C ARG A 205 -6.50 12.97 -5.41
N SER A 206 -6.20 11.80 -5.95
CA SER A 206 -4.91 11.13 -5.73
C SER A 206 -3.77 11.95 -6.31
N TYR A 207 -3.96 12.59 -7.45
CA TYR A 207 -2.99 13.50 -8.06
C TYR A 207 -2.66 14.69 -7.14
N ALA A 208 -3.68 15.37 -6.60
CA ALA A 208 -3.48 16.49 -5.66
C ALA A 208 -2.74 16.04 -4.38
N LEU A 209 -3.06 14.86 -3.83
CA LEU A 209 -2.35 14.28 -2.69
C LEU A 209 -0.89 13.96 -3.01
N LYS A 210 -0.58 13.44 -4.21
CA LYS A 210 0.79 13.20 -4.67
C LYS A 210 1.58 14.51 -4.79
N LYS A 211 0.98 15.55 -5.37
CA LYS A 211 1.59 16.89 -5.45
C LYS A 211 1.87 17.48 -4.07
N ALA A 212 0.89 17.45 -3.17
CA ALA A 212 1.09 17.89 -1.79
C ALA A 212 2.19 17.06 -1.08
N GLY A 213 2.29 15.77 -1.39
CA GLY A 213 3.38 14.91 -0.92
C GLY A 213 4.75 15.40 -1.36
N LYS A 214 4.93 15.77 -2.62
CA LYS A 214 6.20 16.35 -3.11
C LYS A 214 6.59 17.62 -2.33
N VAL A 215 5.63 18.49 -2.03
CA VAL A 215 5.88 19.75 -1.30
C VAL A 215 6.22 19.49 0.18
N ILE A 216 5.43 18.68 0.87
CA ILE A 216 5.62 18.46 2.31
C ILE A 216 6.87 17.63 2.62
N TYR A 217 7.23 16.68 1.74
CA TYR A 217 8.40 15.81 1.86
C TYR A 217 9.60 16.26 1.02
N GLU A 218 9.65 17.51 0.61
CA GLU A 218 10.79 18.03 -0.15
C GLU A 218 12.12 17.69 0.53
N ASN A 219 13.08 17.17 -0.24
CA ASN A 219 14.37 16.63 0.22
C ASN A 219 14.27 15.41 1.16
N GLU A 220 13.16 14.70 1.13
CA GLU A 220 12.96 13.43 1.85
C GLU A 220 12.60 12.34 0.85
N PRO A 221 13.01 11.06 1.08
CA PRO A 221 12.64 9.95 0.18
C PRO A 221 11.13 9.80 -0.01
N ALA A 222 10.34 10.19 1.00
CA ALA A 222 8.89 10.18 0.93
C ALA A 222 8.32 11.17 -0.11
N GLY A 223 9.08 12.14 -0.59
CA GLY A 223 8.70 13.08 -1.67
C GLY A 223 8.92 12.51 -3.08
N ILE A 224 9.78 11.49 -3.24
CA ILE A 224 10.12 10.90 -4.53
C ILE A 224 8.91 10.12 -5.06
N PRO A 225 8.46 10.32 -6.31
CA PRO A 225 7.40 9.49 -6.89
C PRO A 225 7.79 8.01 -6.88
N VAL A 226 6.89 7.16 -6.44
CA VAL A 226 7.20 5.72 -6.28
C VAL A 226 7.44 4.99 -7.60
N LYS A 227 6.96 5.55 -8.72
CA LYS A 227 7.20 5.06 -10.08
C LYS A 227 8.35 5.81 -10.78
N GLY A 228 8.97 6.79 -10.10
CA GLY A 228 9.89 7.75 -10.69
C GLY A 228 9.18 8.85 -11.47
N GLU A 229 9.94 9.73 -12.09
CA GLU A 229 9.42 10.75 -13.00
C GLU A 229 9.26 10.16 -14.41
N ARG A 230 8.37 10.76 -15.21
CA ARG A 230 8.12 10.36 -16.59
C ARG A 230 9.39 10.35 -17.44
N SER A 231 10.21 11.41 -17.32
CA SER A 231 11.48 11.53 -18.02
C SER A 231 12.44 10.39 -17.72
N ASP A 232 12.49 9.95 -16.45
CA ASP A 232 13.35 8.85 -16.03
C ASP A 232 12.87 7.51 -16.62
N ALA A 233 11.54 7.28 -16.64
CA ALA A 233 10.95 6.11 -17.28
C ALA A 233 11.24 6.06 -18.78
N GLU A 234 11.18 7.23 -19.49
CA GLU A 234 11.52 7.35 -20.90
C GLU A 234 13.00 7.04 -21.19
N ALA A 235 13.89 7.38 -20.27
CA ALA A 235 15.33 7.16 -20.43
C ALA A 235 15.80 5.73 -20.11
N LEU A 236 14.92 4.85 -19.54
CA LEU A 236 15.29 3.50 -19.16
C LEU A 236 15.73 2.64 -20.35
N THR A 237 16.72 1.79 -20.11
CA THR A 237 17.12 0.70 -21.00
C THR A 237 16.85 -0.67 -20.37
N SER A 238 16.77 -1.71 -21.21
CA SER A 238 16.51 -3.07 -20.73
C SER A 238 17.62 -3.60 -19.81
N GLU A 239 18.89 -3.23 -20.07
CA GLU A 239 20.04 -3.59 -19.24
C GLU A 239 19.99 -2.92 -17.88
N GLN A 240 19.56 -1.64 -17.82
CA GLN A 240 19.40 -0.94 -16.54
C GLN A 240 18.35 -1.61 -15.66
N VAL A 241 17.19 -1.97 -16.24
CA VAL A 241 16.11 -2.66 -15.51
C VAL A 241 16.54 -4.06 -15.09
N TRP A 242 17.28 -4.79 -15.96
CA TRP A 242 17.84 -6.09 -15.61
C TRP A 242 18.84 -6.01 -14.46
N LYS A 243 19.72 -5.03 -14.47
CA LYS A 243 20.65 -4.76 -13.37
C LYS A 243 19.92 -4.45 -12.07
N ALA A 244 18.88 -3.59 -12.13
CA ALA A 244 18.05 -3.26 -10.99
C ALA A 244 17.31 -4.50 -10.44
N TYR A 245 16.79 -5.38 -11.31
CA TYR A 245 16.18 -6.64 -10.92
C TYR A 245 17.16 -7.56 -10.18
N LYS A 246 18.39 -7.73 -10.69
CA LYS A 246 19.42 -8.52 -10.00
C LYS A 246 19.76 -7.95 -8.62
N GLU A 247 19.92 -6.63 -8.54
CA GLU A 247 20.21 -5.95 -7.28
C GLU A 247 19.03 -6.06 -6.30
N LEU A 248 17.78 -5.95 -6.79
CA LEU A 248 16.58 -6.14 -5.98
C LEU A 248 16.55 -7.52 -5.34
N LEU A 249 16.79 -8.58 -6.10
CA LEU A 249 16.84 -9.94 -5.57
C LEU A 249 17.96 -10.11 -4.54
N ARG A 250 19.07 -9.39 -4.70
CA ARG A 250 20.25 -9.51 -3.84
C ARG A 250 20.14 -8.74 -2.52
N THR A 251 19.49 -7.57 -2.54
CA THR A 251 19.55 -6.61 -1.41
C THR A 251 18.22 -6.25 -0.78
N ALA A 252 17.09 -6.47 -1.47
CA ALA A 252 15.78 -6.14 -0.90
C ALA A 252 15.47 -7.00 0.34
N ARG A 253 14.81 -6.42 1.33
CA ARG A 253 14.11 -7.19 2.34
C ARG A 253 12.89 -7.87 1.71
N ILE A 254 12.73 -9.17 1.92
CA ILE A 254 11.68 -9.97 1.28
C ILE A 254 10.69 -10.43 2.35
N GLU A 255 9.43 -10.02 2.19
CA GLU A 255 8.32 -10.43 3.04
C GLU A 255 7.33 -11.20 2.18
N ILE A 256 7.18 -12.49 2.47
CA ILE A 256 6.27 -13.41 1.76
C ILE A 256 5.04 -13.61 2.64
N PHE A 257 3.86 -13.52 2.03
CA PHE A 257 2.61 -13.79 2.70
C PHE A 257 1.85 -14.91 1.95
N PHE A 258 1.33 -15.84 2.72
CA PHE A 258 0.27 -16.72 2.30
C PHE A 258 -1.01 -16.37 3.05
N VAL A 259 -2.11 -16.27 2.34
CA VAL A 259 -3.45 -16.07 2.90
C VAL A 259 -4.39 -17.09 2.28
N GLY A 260 -4.92 -18.01 3.09
CA GLY A 260 -5.77 -19.10 2.60
C GLY A 260 -6.33 -19.93 3.73
N ARG A 261 -6.92 -21.07 3.39
CA ARG A 261 -7.45 -22.00 4.39
C ARG A 261 -6.35 -22.67 5.20
N GLU A 262 -5.37 -23.21 4.51
CA GLU A 262 -4.15 -23.82 5.03
C GLU A 262 -3.07 -23.77 3.96
N LEU A 263 -1.82 -23.61 4.35
CA LEU A 263 -0.69 -23.62 3.40
C LEU A 263 -0.35 -25.07 3.06
N PRO A 264 -0.49 -25.52 1.78
CA PRO A 264 -0.09 -26.87 1.40
C PRO A 264 1.42 -27.10 1.66
N GLU A 265 1.78 -28.27 2.19
CA GLU A 265 3.18 -28.60 2.54
C GLU A 265 4.13 -28.46 1.34
N LYS A 266 3.69 -28.89 0.15
CA LYS A 266 4.46 -28.72 -1.08
C LYS A 266 4.69 -27.25 -1.45
N CYS A 267 3.74 -26.36 -1.15
CA CYS A 267 3.89 -24.92 -1.37
C CYS A 267 4.89 -24.31 -0.37
N GLU A 268 4.80 -24.69 0.90
CA GLU A 268 5.78 -24.28 1.91
C GLU A 268 7.18 -24.74 1.54
N LYS A 269 7.34 -25.97 1.09
CA LYS A 269 8.61 -26.51 0.62
C LYS A 269 9.14 -25.74 -0.59
N LEU A 270 8.31 -25.49 -1.60
CA LEU A 270 8.71 -24.71 -2.79
C LEU A 270 9.19 -23.30 -2.41
N ILE A 271 8.49 -22.61 -1.51
CA ILE A 271 8.93 -21.31 -1.01
C ILE A 271 10.29 -21.44 -0.33
N ASN A 272 10.44 -22.38 0.59
CA ASN A 272 11.70 -22.58 1.30
C ASN A 272 12.84 -22.88 0.34
N ASP A 273 12.66 -23.80 -0.61
CA ASP A 273 13.70 -24.22 -1.56
C ASP A 273 14.14 -23.04 -2.45
N ARG A 274 13.19 -22.30 -3.04
CA ARG A 274 13.49 -21.19 -3.95
C ARG A 274 14.15 -20.01 -3.24
N PHE A 275 13.64 -19.62 -2.09
CA PHE A 275 14.12 -18.42 -1.39
C PHE A 275 15.38 -18.68 -0.55
N SER A 276 15.60 -19.89 -0.03
CA SER A 276 16.85 -20.22 0.64
C SER A 276 18.03 -20.36 -0.33
N ALA A 277 17.79 -20.70 -1.59
CA ALA A 277 18.82 -20.81 -2.62
C ALA A 277 19.29 -19.45 -3.17
N MET A 278 18.60 -18.34 -2.88
CA MET A 278 18.97 -17.02 -3.38
C MET A 278 20.37 -16.59 -2.92
N ASP A 279 21.15 -15.99 -3.83
CA ASP A 279 22.35 -15.23 -3.46
C ASP A 279 21.96 -13.91 -2.83
N ARG A 280 22.42 -13.67 -1.58
CA ARG A 280 22.04 -12.48 -0.83
C ARG A 280 23.26 -11.65 -0.43
N GLY A 281 23.23 -10.36 -0.74
CA GLY A 281 24.18 -9.37 -0.27
C GLY A 281 23.72 -8.68 1.02
N THR A 282 24.16 -7.45 1.23
CA THR A 282 23.72 -6.63 2.36
C THR A 282 22.25 -6.26 2.19
N VAL A 283 21.43 -6.76 3.11
CA VAL A 283 19.97 -6.57 3.03
C VAL A 283 19.57 -5.17 3.51
N TYR A 284 18.72 -4.52 2.74
CA TYR A 284 18.13 -3.25 3.13
C TYR A 284 17.27 -3.39 4.39
N SER A 285 17.45 -2.47 5.33
CA SER A 285 16.64 -2.35 6.55
C SER A 285 15.81 -1.07 6.48
N PRO A 286 14.47 -1.15 6.34
CA PRO A 286 13.61 0.01 6.36
C PRO A 286 13.73 0.78 7.67
N SER A 287 13.81 2.10 7.59
CA SER A 287 13.78 2.96 8.78
C SER A 287 12.44 3.69 8.86
N GLU A 288 11.88 3.72 10.07
CA GLU A 288 10.69 4.51 10.36
C GLU A 288 11.12 5.77 11.11
N LYS A 289 11.07 6.90 10.43
CA LYS A 289 11.39 8.20 11.03
C LYS A 289 10.23 9.15 10.78
N LEU A 290 9.89 9.93 11.82
CA LEU A 290 8.99 11.06 11.62
C LEU A 290 9.67 12.08 10.73
N SER A 291 8.91 12.61 9.78
CA SER A 291 9.34 13.69 8.91
C SER A 291 9.69 14.94 9.74
N PRO A 292 10.85 15.57 9.55
CA PRO A 292 11.24 16.73 10.36
C PRO A 292 10.27 17.89 10.15
N LEU A 293 9.99 18.62 11.24
CA LEU A 293 9.15 19.83 11.17
C LEU A 293 9.82 20.88 10.27
N LYS A 294 9.01 21.61 9.50
CA LYS A 294 9.47 22.73 8.66
C LYS A 294 9.01 24.06 9.28
N PRO A 295 9.84 25.11 9.24
CA PRO A 295 9.52 26.39 9.85
C PRO A 295 8.51 27.21 9.04
N GLU A 296 8.40 26.95 7.74
CA GLU A 296 7.60 27.76 6.83
C GLU A 296 6.47 26.98 6.19
N VAL A 297 5.34 27.65 5.99
CA VAL A 297 4.21 27.15 5.20
C VAL A 297 4.51 27.37 3.72
N ARG A 298 4.28 26.35 2.90
CA ARG A 298 4.45 26.42 1.45
C ARG A 298 3.11 26.27 0.76
N TYR A 299 2.98 26.97 -0.36
CA TYR A 299 1.79 26.97 -1.22
C TYR A 299 2.21 26.57 -2.62
N GLU A 300 1.44 25.69 -3.23
CA GLU A 300 1.54 25.35 -4.63
C GLU A 300 0.13 25.34 -5.26
N THR A 301 0.03 25.83 -6.48
CA THR A 301 -1.23 25.85 -7.23
C THR A 301 -0.96 25.43 -8.66
N GLU A 302 -1.70 24.41 -9.09
CA GLU A 302 -1.71 23.96 -10.48
C GLU A 302 -3.11 24.21 -11.07
N ARG A 303 -3.17 24.78 -12.26
CA ARG A 303 -4.43 25.04 -12.96
C ARG A 303 -4.70 23.95 -13.97
N LEU A 304 -5.82 23.27 -13.80
CA LEU A 304 -6.32 22.23 -14.68
C LEU A 304 -7.75 22.56 -15.10
N ASP A 305 -8.14 22.10 -16.28
CA ASP A 305 -9.54 22.17 -16.73
C ASP A 305 -10.36 21.10 -16.00
N VAL A 306 -10.95 21.50 -14.86
CA VAL A 306 -11.74 20.61 -13.99
C VAL A 306 -12.94 21.35 -13.43
N LEU A 307 -14.05 20.62 -13.28
CA LEU A 307 -15.29 21.17 -12.70
C LEU A 307 -15.18 21.45 -11.20
N GLN A 308 -14.24 20.78 -10.51
CA GLN A 308 -14.09 20.88 -9.06
C GLN A 308 -12.60 20.94 -8.68
N SER A 309 -12.23 21.97 -7.95
CA SER A 309 -10.89 22.12 -7.39
C SER A 309 -10.60 21.08 -6.30
N LYS A 310 -9.36 20.63 -6.22
CA LYS A 310 -8.87 19.76 -5.15
C LYS A 310 -7.90 20.56 -4.28
N MET A 311 -8.27 20.77 -3.03
CA MET A 311 -7.44 21.42 -2.03
C MET A 311 -6.85 20.38 -1.09
N VAL A 312 -5.55 20.44 -0.87
CA VAL A 312 -4.85 19.57 0.10
C VAL A 312 -4.04 20.43 1.06
N MET A 313 -4.22 20.21 2.34
CA MET A 313 -3.43 20.81 3.42
C MET A 313 -2.65 19.69 4.11
N ALA A 314 -1.34 19.85 4.27
CA ALA A 314 -0.48 18.84 4.86
C ALA A 314 0.23 19.38 6.11
N TYR A 315 0.24 18.57 7.18
CA TYR A 315 0.77 18.97 8.48
C TYR A 315 1.74 17.92 9.01
N LYS A 316 2.94 18.32 9.37
CA LYS A 316 3.92 17.48 10.06
C LYS A 316 3.65 17.52 11.56
N THR A 317 3.81 16.38 12.25
CA THR A 317 3.58 16.29 13.70
C THR A 317 4.71 15.57 14.41
N SER A 318 4.99 15.99 15.63
CA SER A 318 5.90 15.30 16.56
C SER A 318 5.22 14.20 17.39
N ILE A 319 3.91 13.96 17.21
CA ILE A 319 3.17 12.93 17.95
C ILE A 319 3.70 11.55 17.56
N LYS A 320 4.39 10.87 18.48
CA LYS A 320 4.99 9.55 18.23
C LYS A 320 3.98 8.40 18.31
N SER A 321 2.92 8.53 19.11
CA SER A 321 1.95 7.45 19.32
C SER A 321 1.01 7.25 18.12
N PRO A 322 1.07 6.09 17.41
CA PRO A 322 0.12 5.79 16.32
C PRO A 322 -1.34 5.77 16.80
N ALA A 323 -1.59 5.30 18.04
CA ALA A 323 -2.93 5.25 18.60
C ALA A 323 -3.53 6.66 18.76
N VAL A 324 -2.73 7.63 19.21
CA VAL A 324 -3.17 9.04 19.34
C VAL A 324 -3.46 9.62 17.96
N ARG A 325 -2.58 9.39 16.98
CA ARG A 325 -2.80 9.86 15.60
C ARG A 325 -4.09 9.31 14.99
N ARG A 326 -4.36 8.01 15.17
CA ARG A 326 -5.59 7.37 14.67
C ARG A 326 -6.85 7.92 15.30
N VAL A 327 -6.86 8.09 16.63
CA VAL A 327 -8.02 8.67 17.33
C VAL A 327 -8.23 10.12 16.90
N PHE A 328 -7.16 10.92 16.84
CA PHE A 328 -7.25 12.29 16.34
C PHE A 328 -7.82 12.34 14.92
N THR A 329 -7.29 11.54 13.99
CA THR A 329 -7.77 11.47 12.60
C THR A 329 -9.27 11.12 12.56
N ALA A 330 -9.68 10.10 13.30
CA ALA A 330 -11.08 9.69 13.34
C ALA A 330 -12.02 10.81 13.80
N LEU A 331 -11.63 11.55 14.84
CA LEU A 331 -12.40 12.67 15.35
C LEU A 331 -12.38 13.89 14.41
N PHE A 332 -11.22 14.20 13.84
CA PHE A 332 -11.02 15.41 13.05
C PHE A 332 -11.64 15.30 11.64
N GLY A 333 -11.31 14.27 10.87
CA GLY A 333 -11.77 14.16 9.47
C GLY A 333 -11.91 12.75 8.92
N GLY A 334 -11.73 11.69 9.74
CA GLY A 334 -11.72 10.31 9.28
C GLY A 334 -13.08 9.58 9.32
N LEU A 335 -14.13 10.20 9.85
CA LEU A 335 -15.45 9.61 10.04
C LEU A 335 -16.56 10.50 9.44
N PRO A 336 -17.72 9.91 9.04
CA PRO A 336 -18.88 10.69 8.58
C PRO A 336 -19.51 11.63 9.63
N VAL A 337 -19.03 11.59 10.87
CA VAL A 337 -19.46 12.45 11.99
C VAL A 337 -18.29 13.25 12.58
N SER A 338 -17.19 13.32 11.83
CA SER A 338 -15.99 14.07 12.24
C SER A 338 -16.22 15.59 12.18
N MET A 339 -15.30 16.33 12.82
CA MET A 339 -15.39 17.79 12.87
C MET A 339 -15.41 18.43 11.49
N LEU A 340 -14.52 18.00 10.59
CA LEU A 340 -14.47 18.50 9.22
C LEU A 340 -15.75 18.20 8.45
N PHE A 341 -16.24 16.97 8.55
CA PHE A 341 -17.48 16.61 7.87
C PHE A 341 -18.67 17.43 8.36
N MET A 342 -18.85 17.54 9.69
CA MET A 342 -19.99 18.24 10.29
C MET A 342 -19.95 19.76 10.08
N ASN A 343 -18.77 20.37 10.19
CA ASN A 343 -18.65 21.83 10.10
C ASN A 343 -18.49 22.31 8.67
N VAL A 344 -17.51 21.79 7.94
CA VAL A 344 -17.15 22.31 6.60
C VAL A 344 -18.16 21.86 5.53
N ARG A 345 -18.57 20.57 5.59
CA ARG A 345 -19.51 20.03 4.61
C ARG A 345 -20.96 20.25 5.00
N GLU A 346 -21.42 19.74 6.17
CA GLU A 346 -22.84 19.71 6.52
C GLU A 346 -23.37 21.09 6.93
N LYS A 347 -22.65 21.81 7.79
CA LYS A 347 -23.11 23.09 8.32
C LYS A 347 -22.90 24.24 7.35
N LEU A 348 -21.75 24.33 6.72
CA LEU A 348 -21.36 25.46 5.88
C LEU A 348 -21.48 25.19 4.38
N SER A 349 -21.64 23.93 3.98
CA SER A 349 -21.78 23.49 2.58
C SER A 349 -20.65 24.00 1.67
N LEU A 350 -19.43 24.12 2.21
CA LEU A 350 -18.29 24.67 1.48
C LEU A 350 -17.61 23.64 0.55
N CYS A 351 -17.91 22.35 0.73
CA CYS A 351 -17.25 21.29 -0.02
C CYS A 351 -18.13 20.05 -0.20
N TYR A 352 -17.81 19.24 -1.23
CA TYR A 352 -18.45 17.91 -1.43
C TYR A 352 -17.95 16.88 -0.45
N TYR A 353 -16.66 16.93 -0.13
CA TYR A 353 -16.05 16.11 0.89
C TYR A 353 -14.91 16.89 1.54
N CYS A 354 -14.66 16.59 2.79
CA CYS A 354 -13.50 17.04 3.54
C CYS A 354 -13.07 15.89 4.45
N ALA A 355 -11.85 15.39 4.25
CA ALA A 355 -11.36 14.21 4.93
C ALA A 355 -9.94 14.44 5.45
N ALA A 356 -9.60 13.79 6.56
CA ALA A 356 -8.24 13.75 7.09
C ALA A 356 -7.71 12.32 7.08
N SER A 357 -6.44 12.17 6.73
CA SER A 357 -5.70 10.91 6.78
C SER A 357 -4.30 11.13 7.33
N PHE A 358 -3.70 10.07 7.87
CA PHE A 358 -2.33 10.11 8.36
C PHE A 358 -1.42 9.18 7.56
N ALA A 359 -0.29 9.70 7.10
CA ALA A 359 0.85 8.90 6.70
C ALA A 359 1.56 8.41 7.98
N GLU A 360 1.13 7.27 8.49
CA GLU A 360 1.45 6.75 9.83
C GLU A 360 2.96 6.71 10.13
N LYS A 361 3.78 6.36 9.14
CA LYS A 361 5.22 6.16 9.32
C LYS A 361 6.01 7.47 9.38
N SER A 362 5.62 8.44 8.57
CA SER A 362 6.26 9.77 8.52
C SER A 362 5.65 10.77 9.52
N GLY A 363 4.47 10.49 10.07
CA GLY A 363 3.80 11.39 10.98
C GLY A 363 3.23 12.64 10.31
N VAL A 364 2.88 12.54 9.02
CA VAL A 364 2.24 13.64 8.28
C VAL A 364 0.75 13.41 8.17
N MET A 365 -0.04 14.40 8.52
CA MET A 365 -1.48 14.42 8.30
C MET A 365 -1.79 15.18 7.02
N PHE A 366 -2.64 14.59 6.18
CA PHE A 366 -3.21 15.23 5.02
C PHE A 366 -4.69 15.49 5.28
N VAL A 367 -5.13 16.71 4.98
CA VAL A 367 -6.55 17.08 4.89
C VAL A 367 -6.82 17.38 3.44
N ASP A 368 -7.73 16.64 2.81
CA ASP A 368 -8.08 16.80 1.42
C ASP A 368 -9.57 17.10 1.25
N SER A 369 -9.88 18.00 0.34
CA SER A 369 -11.24 18.49 0.10
C SER A 369 -11.49 18.73 -1.38
N GLY A 370 -12.73 18.44 -1.80
CA GLY A 370 -13.25 18.82 -3.11
C GLY A 370 -14.13 20.05 -2.98
N VAL A 371 -13.65 21.18 -3.49
CA VAL A 371 -14.29 22.49 -3.33
C VAL A 371 -14.55 23.17 -4.68
N GLU A 372 -15.54 24.04 -4.75
CA GLU A 372 -15.69 24.99 -5.85
C GLU A 372 -14.64 26.11 -5.72
N SER A 373 -14.24 26.71 -6.84
CA SER A 373 -13.14 27.69 -6.85
C SER A 373 -13.37 28.86 -5.88
N ASP A 374 -14.60 29.33 -5.79
CA ASP A 374 -14.96 30.45 -4.90
C ASP A 374 -14.96 30.07 -3.40
N ASN A 375 -15.05 28.79 -3.11
CA ASN A 375 -15.08 28.25 -1.75
C ASN A 375 -13.71 27.82 -1.22
N ILE A 376 -12.63 27.94 -2.01
CA ILE A 376 -11.27 27.51 -1.57
C ILE A 376 -10.83 28.26 -0.31
N GLU A 377 -10.86 29.61 -0.32
CA GLU A 377 -10.43 30.41 0.84
C GLU A 377 -11.37 30.29 2.05
N PRO A 378 -12.70 30.32 1.89
CA PRO A 378 -13.62 30.02 2.99
C PRO A 378 -13.37 28.66 3.62
N ALA A 379 -13.22 27.59 2.80
CA ALA A 379 -12.99 26.23 3.29
C ALA A 379 -11.61 26.12 4.00
N ARG A 380 -10.57 26.75 3.44
CA ARG A 380 -9.22 26.79 4.04
C ARG A 380 -9.21 27.43 5.44
N LYS A 381 -10.03 28.45 5.65
CA LYS A 381 -10.13 29.13 6.95
C LYS A 381 -10.90 28.34 7.99
N GLU A 382 -11.88 27.54 7.54
CA GLU A 382 -12.71 26.74 8.45
C GLU A 382 -12.03 25.42 8.84
N ILE A 383 -11.12 24.89 8.01
CA ILE A 383 -10.30 23.71 8.30
C ILE A 383 -9.19 24.05 9.30
#